data_9f37ba15d79bc7a8332126caa76a6b43
#
_entry.id   9f37ba15d79bc7a8332126caa76a6b43
#
_cell.length_a   1.000
_cell.length_b   1.000
_cell.length_c   1.000
_cell.angle_alpha   90.00
_cell.angle_beta   90.00
_cell.angle_gamma   90.00
#
_symmetry.space_group_name_H-M   'P 1'
#
loop_
_entity.id
_entity.type
_entity.pdbx_description
1 polymer ?
#
loop_
_entity_poly.entity_id
_entity_poly.type
_entity_poly.pdbx_seq_one_letter_code
_entity_poly.pdbx_strand_id
1 'polypeptide(L)'
;MEEIGVGRIATVMGRYYAMDRDKRWDRVQKAYDALVLGEAPFEPDPVQAVQSSYDAGVTDEFVVPVLCCREAVIGPGDSVIFMNFRPDRARELTRALVDPEFSGFTRQLFPLTFVCTTEYDASMP
;
A
#
# COMPACT_ATOMS: atom_id res chain seq x y z
N MET A 1 10.82 -9.56 -11.99
CA MET A 1 10.98 -10.54 -10.89
C MET A 1 11.31 -11.93 -11.37
N GLU A 2 10.67 -12.41 -12.43
CA GLU A 2 10.95 -13.75 -12.96
C GLU A 2 12.40 -13.92 -13.42
N GLU A 3 12.97 -12.92 -14.08
CA GLU A 3 14.36 -12.94 -14.54
C GLU A 3 15.37 -13.00 -13.40
N ILE A 4 15.05 -12.34 -12.28
CA ILE A 4 15.93 -12.32 -11.10
C ILE A 4 15.73 -13.56 -10.23
N GLY A 5 14.55 -14.18 -10.31
CA GLY A 5 14.22 -15.39 -9.55
C GLY A 5 13.86 -15.17 -8.08
N VAL A 6 13.77 -13.91 -7.62
CA VAL A 6 13.38 -13.54 -6.26
C VAL A 6 12.35 -12.42 -6.27
N GLY A 7 11.59 -12.36 -5.20
CA GLY A 7 10.56 -11.34 -5.02
C GLY A 7 9.20 -11.78 -5.55
N ARG A 8 8.17 -11.16 -5.02
CA ARG A 8 6.76 -11.39 -5.39
C ARG A 8 6.02 -10.08 -5.37
N ILE A 9 5.04 -9.94 -6.27
CA ILE A 9 4.07 -8.86 -6.18
C ILE A 9 3.01 -9.28 -5.16
N ALA A 10 2.96 -8.59 -4.03
CA ALA A 10 2.03 -8.93 -2.94
C ALA A 10 0.65 -8.33 -3.17
N THR A 11 0.59 -7.09 -3.63
CA THR A 11 -0.66 -6.35 -3.86
C THR A 11 -0.57 -5.51 -5.12
N VAL A 12 -1.73 -5.23 -5.71
CA VAL A 12 -1.88 -4.28 -6.81
C VAL A 12 -3.04 -3.35 -6.47
N MET A 13 -2.83 -2.04 -6.64
CA MET A 13 -3.88 -1.06 -6.37
C MET A 13 -3.59 0.24 -7.10
N GLY A 14 -4.64 1.00 -7.41
CA GLY A 14 -4.50 2.31 -8.01
C GLY A 14 -4.18 3.40 -6.99
N ARG A 15 -3.69 4.54 -7.48
CA ARG A 15 -3.31 5.66 -6.62
C ARG A 15 -4.48 6.29 -5.88
N TYR A 16 -5.70 6.09 -6.36
CA TYR A 16 -6.91 6.56 -5.70
C TYR A 16 -7.00 6.06 -4.25
N TYR A 17 -6.49 4.86 -3.99
CA TYR A 17 -6.46 4.25 -2.65
C TYR A 17 -5.11 4.43 -1.96
N ALA A 18 -4.02 4.06 -2.63
CA ALA A 18 -2.69 4.02 -2.00
C ALA A 18 -2.05 5.40 -1.86
N MET A 19 -2.45 6.34 -2.70
CA MET A 19 -1.79 7.64 -2.82
C MET A 19 -2.79 8.79 -2.70
N ASP A 20 -3.75 8.66 -1.80
CA ASP A 20 -4.68 9.75 -1.47
C ASP A 20 -3.90 10.91 -0.81
N ARG A 21 -4.32 12.13 -1.08
CA ARG A 21 -3.73 13.33 -0.50
C ARG A 21 -4.78 14.28 0.10
N ASP A 22 -6.04 13.85 0.14
CA ASP A 22 -7.19 14.65 0.55
C ASP A 22 -7.74 14.22 1.90
N LYS A 23 -6.96 13.44 2.67
CA LYS A 23 -7.34 12.87 3.97
C LYS A 23 -8.60 12.02 3.90
N ARG A 24 -8.79 11.32 2.80
CA ARG A 24 -9.88 10.35 2.61
C ARG A 24 -9.44 9.02 3.21
N TRP A 25 -9.52 8.92 4.52
CA TRP A 25 -9.01 7.78 5.28
C TRP A 25 -9.69 6.46 4.93
N ASP A 26 -10.94 6.51 4.42
CA ASP A 26 -11.63 5.35 3.87
C ASP A 26 -10.87 4.71 2.70
N ARG A 27 -10.24 5.53 1.86
CA ARG A 27 -9.42 5.05 0.74
C ARG A 27 -8.09 4.49 1.22
N VAL A 28 -7.42 5.23 2.09
CA VAL A 28 -6.12 4.83 2.65
C VAL A 28 -6.27 3.53 3.44
N GLN A 29 -7.38 3.38 4.17
CA GLN A 29 -7.66 2.16 4.93
C GLN A 29 -7.74 0.92 4.05
N LYS A 30 -8.34 1.02 2.87
CA LYS A 30 -8.39 -0.11 1.92
C LYS A 30 -7.01 -0.54 1.48
N ALA A 31 -6.12 0.41 1.19
CA ALA A 31 -4.73 0.12 0.85
C ALA A 31 -3.99 -0.49 2.05
N TYR A 32 -4.17 0.07 3.22
CA TYR A 32 -3.56 -0.43 4.46
C TYR A 32 -4.02 -1.86 4.78
N ASP A 33 -5.31 -2.12 4.68
CA ASP A 33 -5.87 -3.44 4.96
C ASP A 33 -5.30 -4.50 4.01
N ALA A 34 -5.11 -4.15 2.73
CA ALA A 34 -4.48 -5.06 1.77
C ALA A 34 -3.01 -5.32 2.11
N LEU A 35 -2.28 -4.28 2.50
CA LEU A 35 -0.83 -4.38 2.78
C LEU A 35 -0.51 -5.07 4.10
N VAL A 36 -1.31 -4.85 5.13
CA VAL A 36 -0.99 -5.27 6.50
C VAL A 36 -1.86 -6.42 6.97
N LEU A 37 -3.17 -6.35 6.74
CA LEU A 37 -4.12 -7.35 7.23
C LEU A 37 -4.39 -8.47 6.22
N GLY A 38 -4.02 -8.25 4.96
CA GLY A 38 -4.35 -9.21 3.89
C GLY A 38 -5.84 -9.25 3.57
N GLU A 39 -6.56 -8.18 3.85
CA GLU A 39 -8.01 -8.08 3.63
C GLU A 39 -8.29 -7.37 2.31
N ALA A 40 -8.34 -8.14 1.22
CA ALA A 40 -8.66 -7.65 -0.11
C ALA A 40 -9.04 -8.85 -1.00
N PRO A 41 -9.72 -8.62 -2.14
CA PRO A 41 -9.93 -9.69 -3.12
C PRO A 41 -8.61 -10.31 -3.54
N PHE A 42 -8.62 -11.61 -3.78
CA PHE A 42 -7.40 -12.37 -4.10
C PHE A 42 -7.37 -12.74 -5.58
N GLU A 43 -6.25 -12.41 -6.24
CA GLU A 43 -5.93 -12.85 -7.60
C GLU A 43 -4.42 -13.11 -7.67
N PRO A 44 -3.96 -14.37 -7.80
CA PRO A 44 -2.53 -14.69 -7.73
C PRO A 44 -1.71 -14.15 -8.91
N ASP A 45 -2.35 -13.86 -10.03
CA ASP A 45 -1.68 -13.27 -11.20
C ASP A 45 -1.90 -11.75 -11.20
N PRO A 46 -0.85 -10.93 -10.93
CA PRO A 46 -1.01 -9.47 -10.91
C PRO A 46 -1.40 -8.88 -12.27
N VAL A 47 -0.97 -9.48 -13.37
CA VAL A 47 -1.38 -9.04 -14.71
C VAL A 47 -2.87 -9.30 -14.92
N GLN A 48 -3.37 -10.46 -14.50
CA GLN A 48 -4.79 -10.78 -14.59
C GLN A 48 -5.63 -9.88 -13.68
N ALA A 49 -5.13 -9.49 -12.51
CA ALA A 49 -5.80 -8.56 -11.62
C ALA A 49 -6.05 -7.21 -12.32
N VAL A 50 -5.04 -6.68 -12.99
CA VAL A 50 -5.15 -5.43 -13.74
C VAL A 50 -6.07 -5.59 -14.94
N GLN A 51 -5.96 -6.70 -15.68
CA GLN A 51 -6.80 -6.96 -16.85
C GLN A 51 -8.29 -7.08 -16.45
N SER A 52 -8.58 -7.76 -15.35
CA SER A 52 -9.95 -7.88 -14.83
C SER A 52 -10.53 -6.52 -14.46
N SER A 53 -9.71 -5.62 -13.91
CA SER A 53 -10.11 -4.24 -13.61
C SER A 53 -10.46 -3.49 -14.89
N TYR A 54 -9.64 -3.59 -15.93
CA TYR A 54 -9.92 -2.97 -17.22
C TYR A 54 -11.20 -3.51 -17.86
N ASP A 55 -11.41 -4.81 -17.80
CA ASP A 55 -12.62 -5.47 -18.32
C ASP A 55 -13.88 -4.97 -17.62
N ALA A 56 -13.77 -4.59 -16.36
CA ALA A 56 -14.87 -3.99 -15.59
C ALA A 56 -15.00 -2.47 -15.80
N GLY A 57 -14.17 -1.86 -16.67
CA GLY A 57 -14.20 -0.42 -16.93
C GLY A 57 -13.47 0.42 -15.88
N VAL A 58 -12.70 -0.19 -14.99
CA VAL A 58 -11.93 0.48 -13.95
C VAL A 58 -10.48 0.58 -14.40
N THR A 59 -10.00 1.80 -14.63
CA THR A 59 -8.67 2.05 -15.17
C THR A 59 -7.63 2.35 -14.08
N ASP A 60 -6.38 2.49 -14.47
CA ASP A 60 -5.16 2.53 -13.64
C ASP A 60 -5.30 3.22 -12.28
N GLU A 61 -5.78 4.44 -12.27
CA GLU A 61 -5.87 5.25 -11.06
C GLU A 61 -6.82 4.64 -10.03
N PHE A 62 -7.88 3.98 -10.51
CA PHE A 62 -9.00 3.52 -9.70
C PHE A 62 -8.99 2.01 -9.41
N VAL A 63 -7.93 1.31 -9.75
CA VAL A 63 -7.83 -0.13 -9.47
C VAL A 63 -8.03 -0.38 -7.98
N VAL A 64 -9.06 -1.14 -7.64
CA VAL A 64 -9.35 -1.51 -6.25
C VAL A 64 -8.22 -2.41 -5.73
N PRO A 65 -7.77 -2.24 -4.48
CA PRO A 65 -6.72 -3.09 -3.93
C PRO A 65 -7.01 -4.58 -4.10
N VAL A 66 -6.05 -5.31 -4.65
CA VAL A 66 -6.13 -6.76 -4.88
C VAL A 66 -4.91 -7.41 -4.26
N LEU A 67 -5.13 -8.51 -3.54
CA LEU A 67 -4.07 -9.30 -2.93
C LEU A 67 -3.60 -10.36 -3.91
N CYS A 68 -2.31 -10.35 -4.25
CA CYS A 68 -1.71 -11.32 -5.17
C CYS A 68 -0.92 -12.42 -4.45
N CYS A 69 -0.53 -12.18 -3.21
CA CYS A 69 0.13 -13.17 -2.38
C CYS A 69 -0.34 -13.02 -0.93
N ARG A 70 -1.09 -13.98 -0.44
CA ARG A 70 -1.69 -13.91 0.90
C ARG A 70 -0.67 -13.93 2.04
N GLU A 71 0.51 -14.48 1.79
CA GLU A 71 1.55 -14.63 2.79
C GLU A 71 2.45 -13.39 2.88
N ALA A 72 2.39 -12.52 1.88
CA ALA A 72 3.30 -11.38 1.76
C ALA A 72 2.65 -10.08 2.28
N VAL A 73 2.25 -10.09 3.54
CA VAL A 73 1.75 -8.90 4.22
C VAL A 73 2.85 -8.28 5.08
N ILE A 74 2.75 -6.98 5.33
CA ILE A 74 3.70 -6.25 6.19
C ILE A 74 3.41 -6.63 7.64
N GLY A 75 4.42 -7.10 8.36
CA GLY A 75 4.31 -7.52 9.74
C GLY A 75 5.38 -6.92 10.64
N PRO A 76 5.30 -7.16 11.97
CA PRO A 76 6.28 -6.64 12.92
C PRO A 76 7.71 -7.05 12.55
N GLY A 77 8.63 -6.10 12.61
CA GLY A 77 10.04 -6.34 12.31
C GLY A 77 10.38 -6.32 10.83
N ASP A 78 9.42 -6.14 9.94
CA ASP A 78 9.67 -6.03 8.50
C ASP A 78 10.34 -4.71 8.15
N SER A 79 11.02 -4.70 7.01
CA SER A 79 11.61 -3.50 6.43
C SER A 79 10.80 -3.06 5.23
N VAL A 80 10.51 -1.76 5.14
CA VAL A 80 9.75 -1.17 4.05
C VAL A 80 10.57 -0.07 3.40
N ILE A 81 10.67 -0.12 2.07
CA ILE A 81 11.29 0.95 1.27
C ILE A 81 10.19 1.57 0.42
N PHE A 82 9.91 2.85 0.67
CA PHE A 82 8.91 3.59 -0.11
C PHE A 82 9.62 4.34 -1.23
N MET A 83 9.39 3.92 -2.45
CA MET A 83 10.13 4.41 -3.62
C MET A 83 9.62 5.74 -4.18
N ASN A 84 8.58 6.32 -3.59
CA ASN A 84 8.04 7.59 -4.05
C ASN A 84 8.98 8.75 -3.75
N PHE A 85 9.29 9.54 -4.79
CA PHE A 85 10.09 10.74 -4.64
C PHE A 85 9.25 11.93 -4.16
N ARG A 86 8.06 12.13 -4.72
CA ARG A 86 7.17 13.22 -4.34
C ARG A 86 6.40 12.89 -3.05
N PRO A 87 6.36 13.82 -2.08
CA PRO A 87 5.79 13.52 -0.77
C PRO A 87 4.27 13.62 -0.69
N ASP A 88 3.62 14.42 -1.52
CA ASP A 88 2.21 14.81 -1.36
C ASP A 88 1.24 13.64 -1.33
N ARG A 89 1.49 12.59 -2.10
CA ARG A 89 0.63 11.40 -2.15
C ARG A 89 1.14 10.22 -1.33
N ALA A 90 2.34 10.30 -0.77
CA ALA A 90 2.92 9.22 0.04
C ALA A 90 2.71 9.44 1.55
N ARG A 91 2.41 10.65 1.98
CA ARG A 91 2.31 11.01 3.40
C ARG A 91 1.28 10.22 4.16
N GLU A 92 0.06 10.09 3.63
CA GLU A 92 -1.05 9.49 4.36
C GLU A 92 -0.80 8.01 4.64
N LEU A 93 -0.38 7.24 3.63
CA LEU A 93 -0.08 5.83 3.83
C LEU A 93 1.13 5.65 4.76
N THR A 94 2.15 6.49 4.63
CA THR A 94 3.32 6.46 5.52
C THR A 94 2.91 6.71 6.97
N ARG A 95 2.07 7.70 7.22
CA ARG A 95 1.56 7.97 8.58
C ARG A 95 0.76 6.80 9.12
N ALA A 96 -0.08 6.17 8.30
CA ALA A 96 -0.84 5.00 8.71
C ALA A 96 0.06 3.84 9.13
N LEU A 97 1.24 3.70 8.51
CA LEU A 97 2.18 2.63 8.80
C LEU A 97 3.07 2.91 10.02
N VAL A 98 3.50 4.16 10.23
CA VAL A 98 4.58 4.46 11.19
C VAL A 98 4.27 5.50 12.26
N ASP A 99 3.23 6.33 12.09
CA ASP A 99 2.94 7.41 13.02
C ASP A 99 2.18 6.89 14.25
N PRO A 100 2.76 6.96 15.48
CA PRO A 100 2.06 6.50 16.68
C PRO A 100 0.84 7.34 17.04
N GLU A 101 0.75 8.58 16.56
CA GLU A 101 -0.37 9.48 16.83
C GLU A 101 -1.45 9.44 15.73
N PHE A 102 -1.34 8.51 14.77
CA PHE A 102 -2.29 8.39 13.68
C PHE A 102 -3.70 8.08 14.20
N SER A 103 -4.70 8.82 13.71
CA SER A 103 -6.09 8.69 14.14
C SER A 103 -7.10 8.56 12.99
N GLY A 104 -6.64 8.38 11.75
CA GLY A 104 -7.52 8.32 10.57
C GLY A 104 -8.45 7.10 10.55
N PHE A 105 -8.00 5.97 11.08
CA PHE A 105 -8.79 4.75 11.27
C PHE A 105 -8.12 3.88 12.35
N THR A 106 -8.84 2.87 12.83
CA THR A 106 -8.31 1.95 13.85
C THR A 106 -7.26 1.03 13.23
N ARG A 107 -6.10 0.97 13.85
CA ARG A 107 -5.01 0.07 13.43
C ARG A 107 -4.15 -0.31 14.63
N GLN A 108 -3.37 -1.36 14.47
CA GLN A 108 -2.40 -1.80 15.46
C GLN A 108 -1.00 -1.38 14.99
N LEU A 109 -0.34 -0.51 15.77
CA LEU A 109 1.03 -0.10 15.49
C LEU A 109 2.00 -1.23 15.85
N PHE A 110 2.96 -1.51 14.97
CA PHE A 110 4.04 -2.47 15.23
C PHE A 110 5.36 -1.91 14.68
N PRO A 111 6.52 -2.40 15.17
CA PRO A 111 7.80 -1.87 14.73
C PRO A 111 8.11 -2.25 13.28
N LEU A 112 8.57 -1.26 12.51
CA LEU A 112 9.01 -1.40 11.12
C LEU A 112 10.32 -0.64 10.94
N THR A 113 11.18 -1.16 10.07
CA THR A 113 12.27 -0.37 9.49
C THR A 113 11.72 0.28 8.22
N PHE A 114 11.50 1.59 8.25
CA PHE A 114 10.85 2.31 7.17
C PHE A 114 11.79 3.32 6.55
N VAL A 115 12.03 3.21 5.24
CA VAL A 115 12.94 4.08 4.50
C VAL A 115 12.17 4.75 3.36
N CYS A 116 12.26 6.08 3.28
CA CYS A 116 11.70 6.86 2.18
C CYS A 116 12.82 7.36 1.28
N THR A 117 12.52 7.53 -0.02
CA THR A 117 13.50 8.09 -0.95
C THR A 117 13.78 9.57 -0.67
N THR A 118 12.83 10.27 -0.04
CA THR A 118 12.97 11.68 0.38
C THR A 118 12.30 11.86 1.74
N GLU A 119 12.56 12.99 2.39
CA GLU A 119 11.84 13.39 3.59
C GLU A 119 10.44 13.89 3.19
N TYR A 120 9.41 13.15 3.56
CA TYR A 120 8.03 13.47 3.18
C TYR A 120 7.43 14.58 4.05
N ASP A 121 7.79 14.60 5.32
CA ASP A 121 7.32 15.58 6.28
C ASP A 121 8.27 15.57 7.48
N ALA A 122 8.86 16.72 7.81
CA ALA A 122 9.81 16.84 8.93
C ALA A 122 9.18 16.50 10.29
N SER A 123 7.85 16.56 10.41
CA SER A 123 7.14 16.22 11.65
C SER A 123 6.89 14.72 11.82
N MET A 124 7.17 13.90 10.80
CA MET A 124 7.01 12.45 10.91
C MET A 124 8.19 11.79 11.61
N PRO A 125 7.92 10.74 12.38
CA PRO A 125 8.98 9.95 13.03
C PRO A 125 9.95 9.30 12.05
#